data_659cc1b96b539fd6ce335a016eee13ad
#
_entry.id   659cc1b96b539fd6ce335a016eee13ad
#
_cell.length_a   1.000
_cell.length_b   1.000
_cell.length_c   1.000
_cell.angle_alpha   90.00
_cell.angle_beta   90.00
_cell.angle_gamma   90.00
#
_symmetry.space_group_name_H-M   'P 1'
#
loop_
_entity.id
_entity.type
_entity.pdbx_description
1 polymer ?
#
loop_
_entity_poly.entity_id
_entity_poly.type
_entity_poly.pdbx_seq_one_letter_code
_entity_poly.pdbx_strand_id
1 'polypeptide(L)'
;MYYEGRLRAEWPHRMSVQGFVHAIDGISTWVGKAAAWLIMALMTVVCVEVFKRYIMNAPTAWIFDLDNMLYGSLFMLCGAYTLAQNAHVRGDFLYSSMRPRTQASLDLVLYLVFFVPGIAALIYAGYDYAADSWRIAEHSNVTADGPPVYHFKTVIPIAGALVMLQGIAEIVRCVVCLKTGVWLSRLKDVAETDVIEEQLAHSEYVDEEARKIAIERAHRIDETARQRGMGGELNT
;
A
#
# COMPACT_ATOMS: atom_id res chain seq x y z
N MET A 1 28.05 -21.11 1.10
CA MET A 1 29.00 -20.28 1.88
C MET A 1 29.91 -19.38 1.00
N TYR A 2 30.24 -19.74 -0.23
CA TYR A 2 31.12 -18.93 -1.09
C TYR A 2 30.39 -17.85 -1.92
N TYR A 3 29.07 -17.95 -2.12
CA TYR A 3 28.25 -17.00 -2.90
C TYR A 3 27.71 -15.84 -2.07
N GLU A 4 27.44 -16.02 -0.79
CA GLU A 4 26.95 -14.94 0.10
C GLU A 4 27.99 -13.83 0.33
N GLY A 5 29.29 -14.18 0.34
CA GLY A 5 30.37 -13.21 0.50
C GLY A 5 30.50 -12.24 -0.67
N ARG A 6 30.20 -12.69 -1.89
CA ARG A 6 30.33 -11.86 -3.10
C ARG A 6 29.16 -10.88 -3.26
N LEU A 7 27.95 -11.28 -2.87
CA LEU A 7 26.77 -10.41 -2.91
C LEU A 7 26.79 -9.31 -1.83
N ARG A 8 27.48 -9.54 -0.71
CA ARG A 8 27.68 -8.52 0.35
C ARG A 8 28.74 -7.49 0.00
N ALA A 9 29.74 -7.85 -0.80
CA ALA A 9 30.88 -6.97 -1.10
C ALA A 9 30.59 -5.93 -2.20
N GLU A 10 29.61 -6.14 -3.06
CA GLU A 10 29.45 -5.31 -4.26
C GLU A 10 28.50 -4.11 -4.11
N TRP A 11 27.65 -4.01 -3.05
CA TRP A 11 26.63 -2.94 -3.00
C TRP A 11 26.32 -2.41 -1.59
N PRO A 12 27.16 -1.59 -0.98
CA PRO A 12 26.78 -0.86 0.24
C PRO A 12 25.60 0.11 0.01
N HIS A 13 25.41 0.59 -1.23
CA HIS A 13 24.26 1.42 -1.61
C HIS A 13 22.93 0.67 -1.64
N ARG A 14 22.91 -0.65 -1.80
CA ARG A 14 21.66 -1.45 -1.84
C ARG A 14 20.94 -1.46 -0.50
N MET A 15 21.66 -1.54 0.60
CA MET A 15 21.09 -1.47 1.95
C MET A 15 20.47 -0.10 2.23
N SER A 16 21.06 0.98 1.74
CA SER A 16 20.53 2.34 1.87
C SER A 16 19.25 2.54 1.05
N VAL A 17 19.19 2.04 -0.20
CA VAL A 17 18.00 2.12 -1.07
C VAL A 17 16.83 1.29 -0.51
N GLN A 18 17.11 0.08 -0.03
CA GLN A 18 16.10 -0.77 0.58
C GLN A 18 15.55 -0.15 1.86
N GLY A 19 16.42 0.44 2.70
CA GLY A 19 16.00 1.17 3.90
C GLY A 19 15.10 2.36 3.59
N PHE A 20 15.42 3.13 2.54
CA PHE A 20 14.59 4.24 2.08
C PHE A 20 13.20 3.78 1.62
N VAL A 21 13.15 2.74 0.80
CA VAL A 21 11.89 2.18 0.30
C VAL A 21 11.05 1.61 1.45
N HIS A 22 11.68 0.89 2.40
CA HIS A 22 10.97 0.37 3.57
C HIS A 22 10.46 1.47 4.50
N ALA A 23 11.17 2.61 4.61
CA ALA A 23 10.67 3.75 5.37
C ALA A 23 9.38 4.33 4.77
N ILE A 24 9.31 4.45 3.44
CA ILE A 24 8.10 4.90 2.74
C ILE A 24 6.96 3.89 2.92
N ASP A 25 7.24 2.59 2.77
CA ASP A 25 6.26 1.52 3.03
C ASP A 25 5.73 1.59 4.47
N GLY A 26 6.63 1.85 5.44
CA GLY A 26 6.28 2.02 6.84
C GLY A 26 5.30 3.17 7.07
N ILE A 27 5.56 4.34 6.46
CA ILE A 27 4.67 5.50 6.52
C ILE A 27 3.29 5.16 5.93
N SER A 28 3.26 4.60 4.72
CA SER A 28 2.02 4.22 4.04
C SER A 28 1.22 3.18 4.85
N THR A 29 1.93 2.21 5.45
CA THR A 29 1.32 1.18 6.30
C THR A 29 0.75 1.77 7.58
N TRP A 30 1.48 2.67 8.23
CA TRP A 30 1.01 3.33 9.46
C TRP A 30 -0.23 4.19 9.20
N VAL A 31 -0.20 5.02 8.13
CA VAL A 31 -1.36 5.85 7.74
C VAL A 31 -2.56 4.97 7.40
N GLY A 32 -2.37 3.89 6.63
CA GLY A 32 -3.47 2.98 6.28
C GLY A 32 -4.07 2.29 7.51
N LYS A 33 -3.24 1.82 8.44
CA LYS A 33 -3.71 1.24 9.72
C LYS A 33 -4.44 2.27 10.58
N ALA A 34 -3.95 3.51 10.65
CA ALA A 34 -4.63 4.59 11.36
C ALA A 34 -5.97 4.94 10.70
N ALA A 35 -6.00 5.03 9.35
CA ALA A 35 -7.22 5.27 8.60
C ALA A 35 -8.27 4.15 8.78
N ALA A 36 -7.84 2.90 8.97
CA ALA A 36 -8.76 1.79 9.21
C ALA A 36 -9.64 1.99 10.45
N TRP A 37 -9.21 2.76 11.46
CA TRP A 37 -10.04 3.11 12.61
C TRP A 37 -11.24 4.01 12.26
N LEU A 38 -11.20 4.70 11.11
CA LEU A 38 -12.35 5.48 10.62
C LEU A 38 -13.56 4.59 10.32
N ILE A 39 -13.36 3.29 10.01
CA ILE A 39 -14.48 2.37 9.81
C ILE A 39 -15.22 2.10 11.12
N MET A 40 -14.50 2.03 12.24
CA MET A 40 -15.12 1.87 13.55
C MET A 40 -15.90 3.12 13.95
N ALA A 41 -15.35 4.31 13.64
CA ALA A 41 -16.04 5.58 13.85
C ALA A 41 -17.31 5.65 12.98
N LEU A 42 -17.21 5.33 11.68
CA LEU A 42 -18.33 5.29 10.74
C LEU A 42 -19.44 4.34 11.24
N MET A 43 -19.05 3.12 11.61
CA MET A 43 -20.00 2.12 12.11
C MET A 43 -20.73 2.61 13.38
N THR A 44 -20.00 3.23 14.30
CA THR A 44 -20.58 3.80 15.52
C THR A 44 -21.58 4.91 15.20
N VAL A 45 -21.20 5.84 14.31
CA VAL A 45 -22.05 6.96 13.90
C VAL A 45 -23.36 6.45 13.26
N VAL A 46 -23.25 5.49 12.33
CA VAL A 46 -24.42 4.89 11.68
C VAL A 46 -25.32 4.17 12.69
N CYS A 47 -24.75 3.38 13.62
CA CYS A 47 -25.55 2.69 14.65
C CYS A 47 -26.29 3.68 15.55
N VAL A 48 -25.61 4.75 15.99
CA VAL A 48 -26.23 5.80 16.82
C VAL A 48 -27.35 6.51 16.07
N GLU A 49 -27.14 6.83 14.78
CA GLU A 49 -28.16 7.48 13.97
C GLU A 49 -29.40 6.58 13.75
N VAL A 50 -29.19 5.30 13.48
CA VAL A 50 -30.29 4.33 13.35
C VAL A 50 -31.12 4.28 14.64
N PHE A 51 -30.44 4.23 15.80
CA PHE A 51 -31.13 4.27 17.10
C PHE A 51 -31.92 5.57 17.28
N LYS A 52 -31.31 6.73 17.04
CA LYS A 52 -31.97 8.04 17.14
C LYS A 52 -33.17 8.15 16.21
N ARG A 53 -33.03 7.68 14.97
CA ARG A 53 -34.07 7.78 13.94
C ARG A 53 -35.26 6.92 14.21
N TYR A 54 -35.04 5.65 14.58
CA TYR A 54 -36.15 4.66 14.70
C TYR A 54 -36.72 4.53 16.11
N ILE A 55 -35.95 4.79 17.16
CA ILE A 55 -36.38 4.66 18.55
C ILE A 55 -36.76 6.00 19.14
N MET A 56 -35.94 7.03 18.91
CA MET A 56 -36.17 8.34 19.49
C MET A 56 -36.99 9.27 18.59
N ASN A 57 -37.25 8.89 17.32
CA ASN A 57 -37.82 9.75 16.29
C ASN A 57 -37.18 11.12 16.15
N ALA A 58 -35.87 11.21 16.37
CA ALA A 58 -35.05 12.41 16.35
C ALA A 58 -33.87 12.26 15.34
N PRO A 59 -34.14 12.21 14.02
CA PRO A 59 -33.09 12.05 13.02
C PRO A 59 -32.14 13.27 13.00
N THR A 60 -30.85 13.00 12.76
CA THR A 60 -29.83 14.05 12.67
C THR A 60 -29.68 14.49 11.19
N ALA A 61 -29.86 15.78 10.90
CA ALA A 61 -29.86 16.29 9.53
C ALA A 61 -28.50 16.11 8.82
N TRP A 62 -27.40 16.42 9.50
CA TRP A 62 -26.04 16.48 8.94
C TRP A 62 -25.31 15.13 8.92
N ILE A 63 -25.92 14.05 9.41
CA ILE A 63 -25.24 12.75 9.58
C ILE A 63 -24.80 12.17 8.24
N PHE A 64 -25.58 12.34 7.20
CA PHE A 64 -25.26 11.86 5.85
C PHE A 64 -23.94 12.46 5.31
N ASP A 65 -23.71 13.75 5.58
CA ASP A 65 -22.45 14.40 5.20
C ASP A 65 -21.29 13.83 5.98
N LEU A 66 -21.44 13.61 7.30
CA LEU A 66 -20.40 13.02 8.14
C LEU A 66 -20.03 11.61 7.70
N ASP A 67 -21.02 10.78 7.37
CA ASP A 67 -20.80 9.42 6.88
C ASP A 67 -19.98 9.44 5.58
N ASN A 68 -20.34 10.32 4.63
CA ASN A 68 -19.60 10.46 3.38
C ASN A 68 -18.16 10.98 3.61
N MET A 69 -17.94 11.90 4.56
CA MET A 69 -16.61 12.40 4.89
C MET A 69 -15.73 11.32 5.52
N LEU A 70 -16.27 10.53 6.45
CA LEU A 70 -15.54 9.43 7.08
C LEU A 70 -15.20 8.34 6.06
N TYR A 71 -16.19 7.92 5.26
CA TYR A 71 -16.00 6.91 4.22
C TYR A 71 -14.99 7.37 3.15
N GLY A 72 -15.16 8.60 2.64
CA GLY A 72 -14.27 9.16 1.62
C GLY A 72 -12.84 9.31 2.13
N SER A 73 -12.67 9.77 3.38
CA SER A 73 -11.34 9.88 4.02
C SER A 73 -10.67 8.52 4.18
N LEU A 74 -11.41 7.52 4.66
CA LEU A 74 -10.94 6.14 4.76
C LEU A 74 -10.44 5.63 3.40
N PHE A 75 -11.28 5.73 2.38
CA PHE A 75 -10.98 5.23 1.05
C PHE A 75 -9.74 5.89 0.44
N MET A 76 -9.64 7.22 0.53
CA MET A 76 -8.50 7.97 -0.02
C MET A 76 -7.18 7.66 0.71
N LEU A 77 -7.19 7.65 2.04
CA LEU A 77 -5.97 7.42 2.82
C LEU A 77 -5.46 5.97 2.72
N CYS A 78 -6.36 5.00 2.50
CA CYS A 78 -5.96 3.60 2.28
C CYS A 78 -5.30 3.36 0.92
N GLY A 79 -5.38 4.30 -0.04
CA GLY A 79 -4.81 4.15 -1.38
C GLY A 79 -3.30 3.90 -1.37
N ALA A 80 -2.54 4.66 -0.59
CA ALA A 80 -1.09 4.49 -0.44
C ALA A 80 -0.75 3.14 0.22
N TYR A 81 -1.50 2.73 1.24
CA TYR A 81 -1.36 1.43 1.89
C TYR A 81 -1.60 0.27 0.92
N THR A 82 -2.66 0.34 0.12
CA THR A 82 -2.98 -0.68 -0.89
C THR A 82 -1.86 -0.82 -1.91
N LEU A 83 -1.24 0.30 -2.32
CA LEU A 83 -0.10 0.30 -3.22
C LEU A 83 1.15 -0.32 -2.56
N ALA A 84 1.44 0.01 -1.30
CA ALA A 84 2.54 -0.57 -0.52
C ALA A 84 2.41 -2.09 -0.38
N GLN A 85 1.19 -2.60 -0.20
CA GLN A 85 0.88 -4.03 -0.06
C GLN A 85 0.79 -4.78 -1.41
N ASN A 86 0.99 -4.08 -2.54
CA ASN A 86 0.80 -4.66 -3.89
C ASN A 86 -0.59 -5.31 -4.07
N ALA A 87 -1.60 -4.74 -3.40
CA ALA A 87 -2.95 -5.30 -3.35
C ALA A 87 -3.86 -4.77 -4.48
N HIS A 88 -3.31 -4.03 -5.45
CA HIS A 88 -4.04 -3.64 -6.64
C HIS A 88 -4.24 -4.85 -7.56
N VAL A 89 -5.46 -5.01 -8.04
CA VAL A 89 -5.81 -6.09 -8.98
C VAL A 89 -5.03 -5.88 -10.28
N ARG A 90 -4.19 -6.85 -10.62
CA ARG A 90 -3.45 -6.92 -11.89
C ARG A 90 -3.97 -8.09 -12.71
N GLY A 91 -3.70 -8.09 -14.01
CA GLY A 91 -3.96 -9.26 -14.86
C GLY A 91 -2.94 -10.37 -14.59
N ASP A 92 -2.98 -10.97 -13.42
CA ASP A 92 -1.94 -11.86 -12.88
C ASP A 92 -1.61 -13.03 -13.79
N PHE A 93 -2.58 -13.53 -14.55
CA PHE A 93 -2.36 -14.66 -15.43
C PHE A 93 -1.40 -14.35 -16.60
N LEU A 94 -1.39 -13.12 -17.12
CA LEU A 94 -0.43 -12.67 -18.13
C LEU A 94 0.87 -12.19 -17.48
N TYR A 95 0.73 -11.42 -16.40
CA TYR A 95 1.86 -10.80 -15.72
C TYR A 95 2.79 -11.84 -15.09
N SER A 96 2.25 -12.87 -14.44
CA SER A 96 3.03 -13.96 -13.82
C SER A 96 3.85 -14.79 -14.79
N SER A 97 3.46 -14.84 -16.07
CA SER A 97 4.20 -15.57 -17.12
C SER A 97 5.40 -14.79 -17.66
N MET A 98 5.51 -13.48 -17.37
CA MET A 98 6.58 -12.62 -17.88
C MET A 98 7.83 -12.72 -17.02
N ARG A 99 9.00 -12.49 -17.66
CA ARG A 99 10.29 -12.38 -16.94
C ARG A 99 10.28 -11.15 -16.01
N PRO A 100 10.95 -11.18 -14.84
CA PRO A 100 10.97 -10.06 -13.89
C PRO A 100 11.38 -8.72 -14.51
N ARG A 101 12.35 -8.70 -15.42
CA ARG A 101 12.78 -7.49 -16.13
C ARG A 101 11.69 -6.95 -17.07
N THR A 102 10.93 -7.82 -17.73
CA THR A 102 9.81 -7.40 -18.60
C THR A 102 8.67 -6.81 -17.76
N GLN A 103 8.34 -7.45 -16.62
CA GLN A 103 7.38 -6.92 -15.65
C GLN A 103 7.80 -5.53 -15.19
N ALA A 104 9.06 -5.38 -14.74
CA ALA A 104 9.59 -4.12 -14.23
C ALA A 104 9.63 -3.02 -15.29
N SER A 105 9.91 -3.35 -16.57
CA SER A 105 9.89 -2.36 -17.65
C SER A 105 8.48 -1.87 -17.97
N LEU A 106 7.51 -2.79 -17.99
CA LEU A 106 6.10 -2.47 -18.22
C LEU A 106 5.55 -1.61 -17.09
N ASP A 107 5.78 -2.02 -15.83
CA ASP A 107 5.38 -1.25 -14.65
C ASP A 107 6.02 0.14 -14.65
N LEU A 108 7.31 0.24 -14.96
CA LEU A 108 8.01 1.53 -15.00
C LEU A 108 7.39 2.49 -16.01
N VAL A 109 7.07 2.01 -17.23
CA VAL A 109 6.40 2.81 -18.26
C VAL A 109 5.03 3.27 -17.78
N LEU A 110 4.22 2.37 -17.20
CA LEU A 110 2.90 2.71 -16.67
C LEU A 110 2.98 3.73 -15.52
N TYR A 111 3.95 3.58 -14.62
CA TYR A 111 4.16 4.55 -13.55
C TYR A 111 4.55 5.93 -14.09
N LEU A 112 5.48 6.02 -15.05
CA LEU A 112 5.96 7.30 -15.56
C LEU A 112 4.94 8.00 -16.47
N VAL A 113 4.22 7.25 -17.31
CA VAL A 113 3.33 7.82 -18.33
C VAL A 113 1.93 8.12 -17.78
N PHE A 114 1.40 7.26 -16.91
CA PHE A 114 0.02 7.38 -16.43
C PHE A 114 -0.07 7.75 -14.96
N PHE A 115 0.67 7.05 -14.10
CA PHE A 115 0.55 7.24 -12.66
C PHE A 115 1.08 8.59 -12.20
N VAL A 116 2.33 8.93 -12.53
CA VAL A 116 2.96 10.19 -12.08
C VAL A 116 2.17 11.41 -12.58
N PRO A 117 1.86 11.56 -13.88
CA PRO A 117 1.09 12.73 -14.33
C PRO A 117 -0.35 12.74 -13.80
N GLY A 118 -0.99 11.57 -13.67
CA GLY A 118 -2.34 11.49 -13.12
C GLY A 118 -2.42 11.90 -11.65
N ILE A 119 -1.50 11.39 -10.82
CA ILE A 119 -1.46 11.75 -9.39
C ILE A 119 -0.96 13.21 -9.21
N ALA A 120 -0.02 13.69 -10.01
CA ALA A 120 0.40 15.09 -9.98
C ALA A 120 -0.76 16.04 -10.30
N ALA A 121 -1.55 15.71 -11.33
CA ALA A 121 -2.75 16.48 -11.67
C ALA A 121 -3.79 16.43 -10.53
N LEU A 122 -3.98 15.27 -9.89
CA LEU A 122 -4.87 15.14 -8.73
C LEU A 122 -4.41 16.02 -7.56
N ILE A 123 -3.11 16.04 -7.26
CA ILE A 123 -2.56 16.87 -6.18
C ILE A 123 -2.76 18.36 -6.52
N TYR A 124 -2.43 18.77 -7.74
CA TYR A 124 -2.56 20.15 -8.17
C TYR A 124 -4.02 20.65 -8.12
N ALA A 125 -4.91 19.94 -8.79
CA ALA A 125 -6.33 20.28 -8.79
C ALA A 125 -6.98 20.14 -7.40
N GLY A 126 -6.56 19.13 -6.61
CA GLY A 126 -7.03 18.92 -5.24
C GLY A 126 -6.57 20.02 -4.29
N TYR A 127 -5.37 20.58 -4.49
CA TYR A 127 -4.88 21.72 -3.71
C TYR A 127 -5.71 22.97 -3.96
N ASP A 128 -5.93 23.33 -5.22
CA ASP A 128 -6.74 24.49 -5.60
C ASP A 128 -8.18 24.34 -5.07
N TYR A 129 -8.76 23.16 -5.24
CA TYR A 129 -10.10 22.85 -4.74
C TYR A 129 -10.22 22.96 -3.21
N ALA A 130 -9.22 22.49 -2.47
CA ALA A 130 -9.17 22.64 -1.02
C ALA A 130 -8.95 24.10 -0.62
N ALA A 131 -8.03 24.82 -1.27
CA ALA A 131 -7.72 26.21 -0.97
C ALA A 131 -8.92 27.13 -1.16
N ASP A 132 -9.68 26.95 -2.24
CA ASP A 132 -10.89 27.73 -2.48
C ASP A 132 -11.97 27.43 -1.42
N SER A 133 -12.12 26.18 -1.03
CA SER A 133 -13.04 25.79 0.03
C SER A 133 -12.67 26.42 1.39
N TRP A 134 -11.38 26.52 1.71
CA TRP A 134 -10.91 27.22 2.91
C TRP A 134 -11.17 28.72 2.87
N ARG A 135 -11.03 29.39 1.69
CA ARG A 135 -11.27 30.81 1.53
C ARG A 135 -12.70 31.22 1.87
N ILE A 136 -13.66 30.38 1.52
CA ILE A 136 -15.09 30.65 1.72
C ILE A 136 -15.64 30.00 2.99
N ALA A 137 -14.81 29.29 3.76
CA ALA A 137 -15.23 28.47 4.90
C ALA A 137 -16.44 27.58 4.52
N GLU A 138 -16.29 26.80 3.46
CA GLU A 138 -17.38 26.09 2.80
C GLU A 138 -18.06 25.08 3.72
N HIS A 139 -19.37 25.14 3.77
CA HIS A 139 -20.22 24.16 4.44
C HIS A 139 -20.94 23.30 3.41
N SER A 140 -21.35 22.10 3.82
CA SER A 140 -22.15 21.24 2.94
C SER A 140 -23.49 21.92 2.62
N ASN A 141 -23.88 21.82 1.35
CA ASN A 141 -25.19 22.26 0.85
C ASN A 141 -26.13 21.07 0.60
N VAL A 142 -25.73 19.86 0.98
CA VAL A 142 -26.51 18.64 0.76
C VAL A 142 -27.53 18.45 1.87
N THR A 143 -27.17 18.82 3.09
CA THR A 143 -28.05 18.70 4.27
C THR A 143 -28.29 20.06 4.93
N ALA A 144 -29.43 20.19 5.64
CA ALA A 144 -29.68 21.35 6.49
C ALA A 144 -28.64 21.37 7.63
N ASP A 145 -28.10 22.54 7.94
CA ASP A 145 -27.00 22.74 8.89
C ASP A 145 -25.75 21.90 8.55
N GLY A 146 -25.41 21.85 7.26
CA GLY A 146 -24.28 21.06 6.73
C GLY A 146 -22.96 21.38 7.44
N PRO A 147 -22.19 20.34 7.80
CA PRO A 147 -20.89 20.51 8.46
C PRO A 147 -19.86 21.17 7.52
N PRO A 148 -18.76 21.72 8.06
CA PRO A 148 -17.69 22.30 7.27
C PRO A 148 -16.98 21.22 6.44
N VAL A 149 -16.96 21.39 5.10
CA VAL A 149 -16.40 20.40 4.14
C VAL A 149 -14.95 20.69 3.77
N TYR A 150 -14.42 21.87 4.07
CA TYR A 150 -13.05 22.26 3.71
C TYR A 150 -11.98 21.36 4.34
N HIS A 151 -12.22 20.81 5.53
CA HIS A 151 -11.32 19.84 6.17
C HIS A 151 -11.26 18.54 5.35
N PHE A 152 -12.41 18.03 4.93
CA PHE A 152 -12.50 16.82 4.10
C PHE A 152 -11.82 17.01 2.74
N LYS A 153 -12.02 18.17 2.10
CA LYS A 153 -11.37 18.49 0.82
C LYS A 153 -9.84 18.51 0.93
N THR A 154 -9.29 18.86 2.08
CA THR A 154 -7.86 18.84 2.34
C THR A 154 -7.29 17.41 2.34
N VAL A 155 -8.10 16.39 2.59
CA VAL A 155 -7.66 14.98 2.52
C VAL A 155 -7.26 14.61 1.10
N ILE A 156 -7.86 15.22 0.05
CA ILE A 156 -7.58 14.91 -1.36
C ILE A 156 -6.10 15.13 -1.71
N PRO A 157 -5.53 16.33 -1.57
CA PRO A 157 -4.12 16.56 -1.89
C PRO A 157 -3.18 15.81 -0.93
N ILE A 158 -3.55 15.61 0.33
CA ILE A 158 -2.75 14.82 1.28
C ILE A 158 -2.68 13.35 0.85
N ALA A 159 -3.83 12.75 0.53
CA ALA A 159 -3.87 11.36 0.04
C ALA A 159 -3.12 11.21 -1.29
N GLY A 160 -3.28 12.19 -2.21
CA GLY A 160 -2.50 12.24 -3.45
C GLY A 160 -1.00 12.28 -3.20
N ALA A 161 -0.53 13.10 -2.25
CA ALA A 161 0.89 13.18 -1.88
C ALA A 161 1.41 11.86 -1.29
N LEU A 162 0.64 11.18 -0.44
CA LEU A 162 1.00 9.87 0.11
C LEU A 162 1.08 8.80 -0.98
N VAL A 163 0.11 8.78 -1.90
CA VAL A 163 0.10 7.85 -3.04
C VAL A 163 1.28 8.14 -3.98
N MET A 164 1.60 9.42 -4.23
CA MET A 164 2.78 9.82 -5.02
C MET A 164 4.07 9.34 -4.38
N LEU A 165 4.22 9.55 -3.07
CA LEU A 165 5.38 9.09 -2.31
C LEU A 165 5.57 7.58 -2.43
N GLN A 166 4.48 6.81 -2.29
CA GLN A 166 4.52 5.37 -2.48
C GLN A 166 4.83 4.97 -3.92
N GLY A 167 4.29 5.71 -4.91
CA GLY A 167 4.61 5.50 -6.33
C GLY A 167 6.09 5.71 -6.65
N ILE A 168 6.74 6.68 -6.00
CA ILE A 168 8.21 6.87 -6.12
C ILE A 168 8.95 5.63 -5.59
N ALA A 169 8.52 5.05 -4.47
CA ALA A 169 9.11 3.81 -3.96
C ALA A 169 8.95 2.65 -4.95
N GLU A 170 7.79 2.53 -5.61
CA GLU A 170 7.56 1.50 -6.63
C GLU A 170 8.44 1.74 -7.89
N ILE A 171 8.60 2.98 -8.33
CA ILE A 171 9.52 3.32 -9.43
C ILE A 171 10.94 2.91 -9.09
N VAL A 172 11.40 3.17 -7.87
CA VAL A 172 12.74 2.75 -7.39
C VAL A 172 12.85 1.22 -7.42
N ARG A 173 11.82 0.48 -7.00
CA ARG A 173 11.78 -0.99 -7.10
C ARG A 173 11.90 -1.49 -8.53
N CYS A 174 11.16 -0.87 -9.46
CA CYS A 174 11.23 -1.20 -10.88
C CYS A 174 12.65 -0.98 -11.44
N VAL A 175 13.27 0.16 -11.13
CA VAL A 175 14.63 0.48 -11.59
C VAL A 175 15.67 -0.50 -11.03
N VAL A 176 15.57 -0.88 -9.76
CA VAL A 176 16.46 -1.87 -9.15
C VAL A 176 16.24 -3.24 -9.80
N CYS A 177 14.99 -3.65 -10.02
CA CYS A 177 14.67 -4.92 -10.68
C CYS A 177 15.21 -4.98 -12.11
N LEU A 178 15.13 -3.88 -12.88
CA LEU A 178 15.71 -3.80 -14.22
C LEU A 178 17.24 -4.00 -14.22
N LYS A 179 17.94 -3.44 -13.22
CA LYS A 179 19.40 -3.56 -13.11
C LYS A 179 19.82 -4.93 -12.58
N THR A 180 19.13 -5.46 -11.59
CA THR A 180 19.56 -6.68 -10.87
C THR A 180 18.83 -7.95 -11.32
N GLY A 181 17.67 -7.82 -11.99
CA GLY A 181 16.79 -8.96 -12.34
C GLY A 181 15.98 -9.52 -11.17
N VAL A 182 16.09 -8.92 -9.97
CA VAL A 182 15.42 -9.39 -8.74
C VAL A 182 14.64 -8.25 -8.12
N TRP A 183 13.39 -8.50 -7.72
CA TRP A 183 12.57 -7.54 -7.00
C TRP A 183 13.09 -7.30 -5.58
N LEU A 184 13.01 -6.05 -5.12
CA LEU A 184 13.23 -5.73 -3.70
C LEU A 184 12.07 -6.26 -2.87
N SER A 185 12.39 -6.88 -1.72
CA SER A 185 11.38 -7.37 -0.76
C SER A 185 10.51 -6.21 -0.25
N ARG A 186 9.23 -6.50 -0.04
CA ARG A 186 8.27 -5.59 0.59
C ARG A 186 8.23 -5.85 2.09
N LEU A 187 7.76 -4.88 2.87
CA LEU A 187 7.53 -5.08 4.31
C LEU A 187 6.53 -6.22 4.58
N LYS A 188 5.55 -6.40 3.70
CA LYS A 188 4.59 -7.50 3.78
C LYS A 188 5.28 -8.87 3.67
N ASP A 189 6.18 -9.03 2.70
CA ASP A 189 6.87 -10.29 2.45
C ASP A 189 7.74 -10.69 3.65
N VAL A 190 8.38 -9.71 4.30
CA VAL A 190 9.16 -9.92 5.54
C VAL A 190 8.23 -10.33 6.68
N ALA A 191 7.12 -9.61 6.88
CA ALA A 191 6.17 -9.90 7.95
C ALA A 191 5.47 -11.26 7.79
N GLU A 192 5.15 -11.68 6.54
CA GLU A 192 4.57 -13.00 6.28
C GLU A 192 5.54 -14.13 6.62
N THR A 193 6.83 -13.96 6.32
CA THR A 193 7.88 -14.94 6.67
C THR A 193 8.00 -15.08 8.16
N ASP A 194 8.06 -13.97 8.90
CA ASP A 194 8.18 -13.96 10.36
C ASP A 194 6.96 -14.64 11.03
N VAL A 195 5.74 -14.35 10.53
CA VAL A 195 4.50 -14.98 11.05
C VAL A 195 4.46 -16.47 10.78
N ILE A 196 4.90 -16.92 9.61
CA ILE A 196 4.97 -18.36 9.28
C ILE A 196 5.98 -19.06 10.18
N GLU A 197 7.16 -18.47 10.40
CA GLU A 197 8.17 -19.00 11.30
C GLU A 197 7.66 -19.06 12.74
N GLU A 198 6.98 -18.03 13.22
CA GLU A 198 6.38 -17.99 14.56
C GLU A 198 5.26 -19.03 14.71
N GLN A 199 4.38 -19.17 13.72
CA GLN A 199 3.33 -20.19 13.74
C GLN A 199 3.89 -21.60 13.71
N LEU A 200 4.95 -21.86 12.92
CA LEU A 200 5.64 -23.13 12.90
C LEU A 200 6.37 -23.41 14.22
N ALA A 201 6.90 -22.37 14.88
CA ALA A 201 7.55 -22.49 16.17
C ALA A 201 6.57 -22.85 17.31
N HIS A 202 5.33 -22.34 17.25
CA HIS A 202 4.30 -22.54 18.28
C HIS A 202 3.31 -23.69 17.98
N SER A 203 3.40 -24.33 16.81
CA SER A 203 2.49 -25.41 16.47
C SER A 203 2.85 -26.69 17.26
N GLU A 204 2.00 -27.05 18.19
CA GLU A 204 2.10 -28.25 19.05
C GLU A 204 1.87 -29.56 18.26
N TYR A 205 1.33 -29.47 17.04
CA TYR A 205 0.98 -30.60 16.16
C TYR A 205 1.99 -30.88 15.06
N VAL A 206 3.06 -30.11 14.94
CA VAL A 206 4.08 -30.31 13.91
C VAL A 206 5.32 -30.90 14.56
N ASP A 207 5.62 -32.13 14.16
CA ASP A 207 6.84 -32.84 14.59
C ASP A 207 8.10 -32.04 14.24
N GLU A 208 9.14 -32.06 15.07
CA GLU A 208 10.38 -31.28 14.84
C GLU A 208 10.99 -31.52 13.46
N GLU A 209 10.86 -32.73 12.95
CA GLU A 209 11.35 -33.14 11.64
C GLU A 209 10.51 -32.51 10.52
N ALA A 210 9.19 -32.50 10.66
CA ALA A 210 8.27 -31.82 9.73
C ALA A 210 8.45 -30.30 9.75
N ARG A 211 8.76 -29.71 10.91
CA ARG A 211 9.09 -28.28 11.08
C ARG A 211 10.35 -27.91 10.32
N LYS A 212 11.43 -28.66 10.48
CA LYS A 212 12.70 -28.45 9.76
C LYS A 212 12.50 -28.57 8.23
N ILE A 213 11.73 -29.57 7.78
CA ILE A 213 11.40 -29.76 6.36
C ILE A 213 10.56 -28.59 5.81
N ALA A 214 9.60 -28.06 6.58
CA ALA A 214 8.76 -26.95 6.17
C ALA A 214 9.57 -25.64 6.04
N ILE A 215 10.42 -25.34 7.01
CA ILE A 215 11.33 -24.18 6.99
C ILE A 215 12.33 -24.33 5.82
N GLU A 216 12.92 -25.50 5.64
CA GLU A 216 13.85 -25.75 4.53
C GLU A 216 13.15 -25.65 3.14
N ARG A 217 11.89 -26.08 3.05
CA ARG A 217 11.08 -25.89 1.84
C ARG A 217 10.73 -24.43 1.57
N ALA A 218 10.38 -23.68 2.60
CA ALA A 218 10.12 -22.25 2.48
C ALA A 218 11.36 -21.49 1.99
N HIS A 219 12.53 -21.75 2.59
CA HIS A 219 13.80 -21.20 2.13
C HIS A 219 14.15 -21.64 0.70
N ARG A 220 13.89 -22.89 0.34
CA ARG A 220 14.15 -23.42 -1.00
C ARG A 220 13.23 -22.81 -2.07
N ILE A 221 11.99 -22.52 -1.71
CA ILE A 221 11.03 -21.83 -2.60
C ILE A 221 11.50 -20.39 -2.84
N ASP A 222 11.95 -19.71 -1.79
CA ASP A 222 12.48 -18.34 -1.87
C ASP A 222 13.79 -18.31 -2.71
N GLU A 223 14.71 -19.25 -2.48
CA GLU A 223 15.93 -19.41 -3.28
C GLU A 223 15.61 -19.77 -4.74
N THR A 224 14.63 -20.64 -4.99
CA THR A 224 14.25 -21.04 -6.36
C THR A 224 13.56 -19.89 -7.08
N ALA A 225 12.76 -19.08 -6.39
CA ALA A 225 12.19 -17.84 -6.92
C ALA A 225 13.29 -16.84 -7.27
N ARG A 226 14.31 -16.72 -6.42
CA ARG A 226 15.50 -15.89 -6.66
C ARG A 226 16.35 -16.43 -7.83
N GLN A 227 16.55 -17.75 -7.93
CA GLN A 227 17.34 -18.38 -9.00
C GLN A 227 16.63 -18.39 -10.35
N ARG A 228 15.31 -18.52 -10.41
CA ARG A 228 14.54 -18.36 -11.66
C ARG A 228 14.62 -16.94 -12.21
N GLY A 229 14.81 -15.95 -11.32
CA GLY A 229 15.17 -14.59 -11.72
C GLY A 229 16.60 -14.46 -12.28
N MET A 230 17.53 -15.36 -11.89
CA MET A 230 18.93 -15.32 -12.33
C MET A 230 19.24 -16.30 -13.49
N GLY A 231 18.45 -17.35 -13.68
CA GLY A 231 18.74 -18.45 -14.63
C GLY A 231 18.48 -18.15 -16.10
N GLY A 232 18.13 -16.92 -16.45
CA GLY A 232 17.90 -16.50 -17.84
C GLY A 232 19.16 -16.12 -18.64
N GLU A 233 20.36 -16.18 -18.07
CA GLU A 233 21.58 -15.66 -18.70
C GLU A 233 22.62 -16.72 -19.13
N LEU A 234 22.32 -18.02 -18.99
CA LEU A 234 23.30 -19.07 -19.33
C LEU A 234 23.01 -19.89 -20.58
N ASN A 235 22.02 -19.51 -21.38
CA ASN A 235 21.75 -20.17 -22.68
C ASN A 235 21.30 -19.17 -23.75
N THR A 236 22.25 -18.36 -24.21
CA THR A 236 22.36 -17.83 -25.59
C THR A 236 23.80 -17.67 -25.94
#